data_e7e981b3b10b6e72f3e5975107f987a5
#
_entry.id   e7e981b3b10b6e72f3e5975107f987a5
#
_cell.length_a   1.000
_cell.length_b   1.000
_cell.length_c   1.000
_cell.angle_alpha   90.00
_cell.angle_beta   90.00
_cell.angle_gamma   90.00
#
_symmetry.space_group_name_H-M   'P 1'
#
loop_
_entity.id
_entity.type
_entity.pdbx_description
1 polymer ?
#
loop_
_entity_poly.entity_id
_entity_poly.type
_entity_poly.pdbx_seq_one_letter_code
_entity_poly.pdbx_strand_id
1 'polypeptide(L)'
;ETVAEAPSRMNRAGYGEMTSMYVAPADWRLAALLGIDPTYHRGPVALLEALGPRLDACAGGVATGEPQAVQELTWALALRGIATGVAGTTACLSGVEHLVSHMLDVRAAQLHLPTGLHGEQVGVGSVIAAAAWELLFERLAADPSAHIHSGLLHPGAAELRVREAFEPLNPRIADECWRDYGRKLERVADAMPTIVTTLTNWAQVSDQLANLLRSSSSIASGLIRAGAPARLSDLDVDEETALWAVGSCALMRDRFTVVDLLTLLGWWQPADVHEVLRRAEKAVTSGLQLEGVR
;
A
#
# COMPACT_ATOMS: atom_id res chain seq x y z
N GLU A 1 -8.46 18.66 22.81
CA GLU A 1 -9.58 18.11 23.60
C GLU A 1 -10.45 17.18 22.74
N THR A 2 -11.12 17.66 21.69
CA THR A 2 -12.05 16.85 20.87
C THR A 2 -11.46 15.52 20.37
N VAL A 3 -10.20 15.51 19.91
CA VAL A 3 -9.54 14.28 19.41
C VAL A 3 -9.19 13.33 20.57
N ALA A 4 -8.84 13.87 21.74
CA ALA A 4 -8.53 13.06 22.92
C ALA A 4 -9.79 12.38 23.50
N GLU A 5 -10.97 12.97 23.28
CA GLU A 5 -12.27 12.43 23.70
C GLU A 5 -12.89 11.49 22.64
N ALA A 6 -12.27 11.39 21.45
CA ALA A 6 -12.75 10.48 20.42
C ALA A 6 -12.62 9.01 20.88
N PRO A 7 -13.48 8.10 20.40
CA PRO A 7 -13.33 6.69 20.67
C PRO A 7 -11.91 6.21 20.35
N SER A 8 -11.29 5.46 21.25
CA SER A 8 -9.89 5.02 21.11
C SER A 8 -9.62 4.27 19.78
N ARG A 9 -10.63 3.58 19.26
CA ARG A 9 -10.58 2.93 17.95
C ARG A 9 -10.30 3.95 16.83
N MET A 10 -10.82 5.16 16.88
CA MET A 10 -10.57 6.21 15.88
C MET A 10 -9.12 6.69 15.93
N ASN A 11 -8.54 6.84 17.12
CA ASN A 11 -7.13 7.21 17.28
C ASN A 11 -6.21 6.09 16.78
N ARG A 12 -6.55 4.82 17.05
CA ARG A 12 -5.82 3.67 16.52
C ARG A 12 -5.90 3.60 14.99
N ALA A 13 -7.08 3.86 14.41
CA ALA A 13 -7.25 3.99 12.96
C ALA A 13 -6.39 5.14 12.39
N GLY A 14 -6.33 6.28 13.08
CA GLY A 14 -5.44 7.39 12.71
C GLY A 14 -3.97 6.98 12.70
N TYR A 15 -3.53 6.14 13.63
CA TYR A 15 -2.19 5.57 13.61
C TYR A 15 -1.97 4.67 12.39
N GLY A 16 -2.93 3.79 12.09
CA GLY A 16 -2.91 2.94 10.90
C GLY A 16 -2.80 3.76 9.61
N GLU A 17 -3.57 4.84 9.49
CA GLU A 17 -3.51 5.77 8.37
C GLU A 17 -2.12 6.36 8.15
N MET A 18 -1.41 6.68 9.25
CA MET A 18 -0.05 7.22 9.16
C MET A 18 0.98 6.22 8.63
N THR A 19 0.74 4.91 8.75
CA THR A 19 1.70 3.90 8.26
C THR A 19 1.88 3.92 6.75
N SER A 20 0.93 4.52 5.99
CA SER A 20 1.07 4.72 4.54
C SER A 20 2.36 5.48 4.16
N MET A 21 2.86 6.35 5.06
CA MET A 21 4.12 7.07 4.84
C MET A 21 5.35 6.17 4.71
N TYR A 22 5.24 4.91 5.10
CA TYR A 22 6.34 3.94 5.06
C TYR A 22 6.36 3.08 3.80
N VAL A 23 5.37 3.22 2.91
CA VAL A 23 5.26 2.41 1.68
C VAL A 23 4.86 3.24 0.46
N ALA A 24 3.85 4.11 0.54
CA ALA A 24 3.35 4.88 -0.59
C ALA A 24 4.39 5.79 -1.27
N PRO A 25 5.30 6.48 -0.54
CA PRO A 25 6.35 7.26 -1.19
C PRO A 25 7.26 6.44 -2.10
N ALA A 26 7.48 5.15 -1.80
CA ALA A 26 8.26 4.25 -2.63
C ALA A 26 7.52 3.89 -3.92
N ASP A 27 6.20 3.65 -3.87
CA ASP A 27 5.37 3.45 -5.07
C ASP A 27 5.41 4.67 -5.99
N TRP A 28 5.25 5.87 -5.42
CA TRP A 28 5.31 7.11 -6.18
C TRP A 28 6.71 7.36 -6.78
N ARG A 29 7.77 7.09 -6.02
CA ARG A 29 9.15 7.17 -6.52
C ARG A 29 9.43 6.14 -7.60
N LEU A 30 8.94 4.91 -7.45
CA LEU A 30 9.04 3.86 -8.45
C LEU A 30 8.43 4.31 -9.77
N ALA A 31 7.19 4.80 -9.76
CA ALA A 31 6.50 5.29 -10.96
C ALA A 31 7.30 6.40 -11.66
N ALA A 32 7.94 7.29 -10.90
CA ALA A 32 8.80 8.34 -11.45
C ALA A 32 10.10 7.79 -12.06
N LEU A 33 10.78 6.87 -11.39
CA LEU A 33 12.00 6.24 -11.89
C LEU A 33 11.76 5.44 -13.18
N LEU A 34 10.58 4.86 -13.31
CA LEU A 34 10.14 4.14 -14.50
C LEU A 34 9.63 5.08 -15.63
N GLY A 35 9.55 6.39 -15.37
CA GLY A 35 9.07 7.37 -16.37
C GLY A 35 7.55 7.40 -16.55
N ILE A 36 6.79 6.78 -15.64
CA ILE A 36 5.32 6.66 -15.71
C ILE A 36 4.62 7.85 -15.06
N ASP A 37 5.17 8.40 -13.99
CA ASP A 37 4.63 9.55 -13.26
C ASP A 37 5.69 10.64 -13.08
N PRO A 38 5.57 11.77 -13.81
CA PRO A 38 6.54 12.87 -13.71
C PRO A 38 6.30 13.78 -12.50
N THR A 39 5.25 13.55 -11.70
CA THR A 39 4.86 14.48 -10.62
C THR A 39 5.69 14.33 -9.36
N TYR A 40 6.49 13.28 -9.24
CA TYR A 40 7.30 13.04 -8.05
C TYR A 40 8.28 14.18 -7.77
N HIS A 41 8.26 14.64 -6.53
CA HIS A 41 9.32 15.49 -5.99
C HIS A 41 9.53 15.21 -4.49
N ARG A 42 10.72 15.52 -3.97
CA ARG A 42 11.12 15.13 -2.62
C ARG A 42 10.43 15.93 -1.50
N GLY A 43 9.81 17.07 -1.81
CA GLY A 43 9.23 17.98 -0.79
C GLY A 43 8.28 17.30 0.20
N PRO A 44 7.22 16.61 -0.26
CA PRO A 44 6.29 15.90 0.63
C PRO A 44 6.97 14.83 1.48
N VAL A 45 7.89 14.07 0.88
CA VAL A 45 8.62 13.00 1.58
C VAL A 45 9.48 13.58 2.71
N ALA A 46 10.19 14.66 2.45
CA ALA A 46 11.03 15.33 3.46
C ALA A 46 10.20 15.86 4.65
N LEU A 47 8.96 16.32 4.42
CA LEU A 47 8.06 16.72 5.49
C LEU A 47 7.66 15.55 6.40
N LEU A 48 7.59 14.32 5.86
CA LEU A 48 7.16 13.13 6.56
C LEU A 48 8.32 12.38 7.24
N GLU A 49 9.54 12.46 6.70
CA GLU A 49 10.72 11.75 7.23
C GLU A 49 10.92 11.98 8.74
N ALA A 50 10.72 13.21 9.21
CA ALA A 50 10.87 13.57 10.62
C ALA A 50 9.77 13.00 11.53
N LEU A 51 8.64 12.53 10.97
CA LEU A 51 7.52 12.02 11.75
C LEU A 51 7.72 10.57 12.21
N GLY A 52 8.52 9.79 11.51
CA GLY A 52 8.68 8.37 11.79
C GLY A 52 9.06 8.06 13.25
N PRO A 53 10.16 8.64 13.80
CA PRO A 53 10.54 8.42 15.19
C PRO A 53 9.49 8.90 16.21
N ARG A 54 8.77 9.98 15.89
CA ARG A 54 7.69 10.51 16.77
C ARG A 54 6.48 9.58 16.78
N LEU A 55 6.12 9.06 15.61
CA LEU A 55 5.03 8.09 15.49
C LEU A 55 5.36 6.80 16.24
N ASP A 56 6.59 6.30 16.13
CA ASP A 56 7.03 5.12 16.87
C ASP A 56 6.99 5.34 18.39
N ALA A 57 7.41 6.53 18.85
CA ALA A 57 7.42 6.87 20.27
C ALA A 57 6.01 7.00 20.87
N CYS A 58 5.02 7.48 20.09
CA CYS A 58 3.66 7.69 20.59
C CYS A 58 2.76 6.44 20.48
N ALA A 59 3.19 5.37 19.80
CA ALA A 59 2.35 4.20 19.51
C ALA A 59 1.66 3.62 20.77
N GLY A 60 2.41 3.32 21.84
CA GLY A 60 1.85 2.77 23.08
C GLY A 60 0.86 3.71 23.75
N GLY A 61 1.13 5.01 23.75
CA GLY A 61 0.23 6.01 24.31
C GLY A 61 -1.06 6.17 23.47
N VAL A 62 -1.01 5.96 22.15
CA VAL A 62 -2.21 5.92 21.28
C VAL A 62 -3.10 4.75 21.68
N ALA A 63 -2.53 3.58 21.97
CA ALA A 63 -3.28 2.40 22.40
C ALA A 63 -4.10 2.67 23.67
N THR A 64 -3.54 3.44 24.60
CA THR A 64 -4.14 3.76 25.91
C THR A 64 -4.91 5.08 25.93
N GLY A 65 -4.85 5.87 24.84
CA GLY A 65 -5.51 7.19 24.77
C GLY A 65 -4.75 8.28 25.54
N GLU A 66 -3.45 8.14 25.73
CA GLU A 66 -2.62 9.14 26.41
C GLU A 66 -2.68 10.49 25.68
N PRO A 67 -3.03 11.60 26.37
CA PRO A 67 -3.27 12.90 25.72
C PRO A 67 -2.08 13.40 24.89
N GLN A 68 -0.85 13.20 25.37
CA GLN A 68 0.35 13.64 24.64
C GLN A 68 0.57 12.81 23.37
N ALA A 69 0.35 11.48 23.44
CA ALA A 69 0.47 10.60 22.27
C ALA A 69 -0.60 10.92 21.22
N VAL A 70 -1.84 11.18 21.66
CA VAL A 70 -2.94 11.59 20.76
C VAL A 70 -2.66 12.96 20.12
N GLN A 71 -2.03 13.88 20.85
CA GLN A 71 -1.60 15.18 20.31
C GLN A 71 -0.52 14.99 19.23
N GLU A 72 0.49 14.14 19.45
CA GLU A 72 1.53 13.82 18.48
C GLU A 72 0.94 13.20 17.20
N LEU A 73 0.03 12.24 17.36
CA LEU A 73 -0.68 11.63 16.24
C LEU A 73 -1.51 12.67 15.46
N THR A 74 -2.23 13.55 16.16
CA THR A 74 -3.03 14.60 15.53
C THR A 74 -2.16 15.55 14.71
N TRP A 75 -0.99 15.91 15.24
CA TRP A 75 -0.01 16.72 14.54
C TRP A 75 0.52 16.01 13.29
N ALA A 76 0.84 14.72 13.40
CA ALA A 76 1.30 13.91 12.29
C ALA A 76 0.24 13.81 11.16
N LEU A 77 -1.03 13.59 11.51
CA LEU A 77 -2.14 13.57 10.55
C LEU A 77 -2.37 14.92 9.87
N ALA A 78 -2.24 16.04 10.61
CA ALA A 78 -2.31 17.38 10.03
C ALA A 78 -1.17 17.63 9.03
N LEU A 79 0.06 17.23 9.38
CA LEU A 79 1.23 17.38 8.49
C LEU A 79 1.13 16.47 7.27
N ARG A 80 0.53 15.28 7.41
CA ARG A 80 0.19 14.40 6.30
C ARG A 80 -0.72 15.11 5.29
N GLY A 81 -1.76 15.79 5.75
CA GLY A 81 -2.63 16.59 4.88
C GLY A 81 -1.89 17.72 4.16
N ILE A 82 -0.98 18.42 4.86
CA ILE A 82 -0.12 19.45 4.26
C ILE A 82 0.81 18.84 3.21
N ALA A 83 1.44 17.69 3.49
CA ALA A 83 2.32 17.00 2.55
C ALA A 83 1.58 16.62 1.25
N THR A 84 0.34 16.13 1.36
CA THR A 84 -0.53 15.85 0.20
C THR A 84 -0.84 17.11 -0.60
N GLY A 85 -1.13 18.23 0.08
CA GLY A 85 -1.33 19.52 -0.56
C GLY A 85 -0.08 20.03 -1.30
N VAL A 86 1.10 19.87 -0.70
CA VAL A 86 2.40 20.22 -1.31
C VAL A 86 2.69 19.32 -2.52
N ALA A 87 2.34 18.03 -2.44
CA ALA A 87 2.51 17.10 -3.55
C ALA A 87 1.60 17.42 -4.75
N GLY A 88 0.46 18.07 -4.53
CA GLY A 88 -0.59 18.27 -5.54
C GLY A 88 -1.24 16.96 -6.00
N THR A 89 -0.96 15.85 -5.33
CA THR A 89 -1.47 14.51 -5.60
C THR A 89 -1.52 13.69 -4.31
N THR A 90 -2.40 12.70 -4.25
CA THR A 90 -2.43 11.74 -3.14
C THR A 90 -1.36 10.64 -3.26
N ALA A 91 -0.65 10.55 -4.39
CA ALA A 91 0.32 9.48 -4.67
C ALA A 91 1.43 9.38 -3.61
N CYS A 92 1.81 10.50 -3.00
CA CYS A 92 2.84 10.53 -1.95
C CYS A 92 2.46 9.73 -0.68
N LEU A 93 1.19 9.47 -0.44
CA LEU A 93 0.65 8.81 0.78
C LEU A 93 -0.50 7.85 0.48
N SER A 94 -0.63 7.41 -0.76
CA SER A 94 -1.68 6.47 -1.18
C SER A 94 -1.12 5.57 -2.28
N GLY A 95 -0.61 4.42 -1.90
CA GLY A 95 -0.07 3.35 -2.74
C GLY A 95 -0.94 2.10 -2.67
N VAL A 96 -0.30 0.93 -2.65
CA VAL A 96 -0.97 -0.38 -2.55
C VAL A 96 -1.89 -0.46 -1.33
N GLU A 97 -1.47 0.08 -0.19
CA GLU A 97 -2.24 0.03 1.06
C GLU A 97 -3.63 0.67 0.95
N HIS A 98 -3.72 1.79 0.24
CA HIS A 98 -5.00 2.44 -0.02
C HIS A 98 -5.81 1.70 -1.10
N LEU A 99 -5.16 1.13 -2.10
CA LEU A 99 -5.85 0.32 -3.10
C LEU A 99 -6.52 -0.89 -2.44
N VAL A 100 -5.82 -1.57 -1.53
CA VAL A 100 -6.41 -2.68 -0.74
C VAL A 100 -7.59 -2.19 0.10
N SER A 101 -7.46 -1.05 0.80
CA SER A 101 -8.56 -0.46 1.58
C SER A 101 -9.79 -0.20 0.70
N HIS A 102 -9.62 0.41 -0.48
CA HIS A 102 -10.73 0.68 -1.40
C HIS A 102 -11.37 -0.60 -1.94
N MET A 103 -10.59 -1.65 -2.18
CA MET A 103 -11.14 -2.97 -2.55
C MET A 103 -12.06 -3.52 -1.45
N LEU A 104 -11.63 -3.44 -0.18
CA LEU A 104 -12.45 -3.87 0.96
C LEU A 104 -13.74 -3.05 1.07
N ASP A 105 -13.69 -1.73 0.86
CA ASP A 105 -14.88 -0.86 0.87
C ASP A 105 -15.87 -1.23 -0.24
N VAL A 106 -15.39 -1.47 -1.46
CA VAL A 106 -16.23 -1.88 -2.59
C VAL A 106 -16.90 -3.24 -2.31
N ARG A 107 -16.16 -4.18 -1.72
CA ARG A 107 -16.71 -5.50 -1.35
C ARG A 107 -17.75 -5.38 -0.23
N ALA A 108 -17.46 -4.58 0.80
CA ALA A 108 -18.41 -4.34 1.88
C ALA A 108 -19.70 -3.70 1.36
N ALA A 109 -19.59 -2.69 0.49
CA ALA A 109 -20.75 -2.05 -0.13
C ALA A 109 -21.59 -3.03 -0.96
N GLN A 110 -20.96 -3.92 -1.72
CA GLN A 110 -21.66 -4.96 -2.48
C GLN A 110 -22.43 -5.92 -1.57
N LEU A 111 -21.83 -6.32 -0.46
CA LEU A 111 -22.42 -7.24 0.50
C LEU A 111 -23.38 -6.58 1.48
N HIS A 112 -23.60 -5.25 1.35
CA HIS A 112 -24.38 -4.46 2.29
C HIS A 112 -23.87 -4.55 3.74
N LEU A 113 -22.57 -4.73 3.91
CA LEU A 113 -21.88 -4.74 5.20
C LEU A 113 -21.42 -3.32 5.57
N PRO A 114 -21.27 -3.02 6.87
CA PRO A 114 -20.63 -1.79 7.29
C PRO A 114 -19.19 -1.72 6.73
N THR A 115 -18.79 -0.55 6.21
CA THR A 115 -17.39 -0.30 5.89
C THR A 115 -16.57 -0.21 7.17
N GLY A 116 -15.36 -0.75 7.16
CA GLY A 116 -14.41 -0.60 8.25
C GLY A 116 -13.91 0.85 8.40
N LEU A 117 -13.16 1.13 9.46
CA LEU A 117 -12.45 2.40 9.55
C LEU A 117 -11.30 2.41 8.54
N HIS A 118 -11.28 3.42 7.68
CA HIS A 118 -10.31 3.53 6.58
C HIS A 118 -8.85 3.36 7.07
N GLY A 119 -8.46 4.05 8.13
CA GLY A 119 -7.11 3.95 8.66
C GLY A 119 -6.75 2.57 9.23
N GLU A 120 -7.72 1.78 9.72
CA GLU A 120 -7.50 0.39 10.11
C GLU A 120 -7.14 -0.47 8.88
N GLN A 121 -7.89 -0.30 7.79
CA GLN A 121 -7.64 -1.00 6.53
C GLN A 121 -6.30 -0.58 5.90
N VAL A 122 -5.99 0.73 5.92
CA VAL A 122 -4.70 1.26 5.43
C VAL A 122 -3.53 0.73 6.26
N GLY A 123 -3.68 0.62 7.59
CA GLY A 123 -2.67 0.03 8.47
C GLY A 123 -2.31 -1.40 8.06
N VAL A 124 -3.31 -2.26 7.93
CA VAL A 124 -3.13 -3.65 7.45
C VAL A 124 -2.59 -3.68 6.03
N GLY A 125 -3.14 -2.84 5.14
CA GLY A 125 -2.67 -2.68 3.77
C GLY A 125 -1.19 -2.28 3.68
N SER A 126 -0.69 -1.47 4.64
CA SER A 126 0.73 -1.07 4.69
C SER A 126 1.66 -2.24 4.99
N VAL A 127 1.25 -3.18 5.86
CA VAL A 127 2.01 -4.43 6.11
C VAL A 127 2.07 -5.28 4.83
N ILE A 128 0.94 -5.39 4.11
CA ILE A 128 0.84 -6.14 2.85
C ILE A 128 1.69 -5.48 1.75
N ALA A 129 1.62 -4.15 1.61
CA ALA A 129 2.42 -3.39 0.65
C ALA A 129 3.92 -3.57 0.91
N ALA A 130 4.36 -3.50 2.16
CA ALA A 130 5.75 -3.74 2.52
C ALA A 130 6.19 -5.18 2.19
N ALA A 131 5.33 -6.18 2.44
CA ALA A 131 5.61 -7.57 2.07
C ALA A 131 5.72 -7.76 0.54
N ALA A 132 4.94 -7.03 -0.25
CA ALA A 132 5.05 -7.03 -1.71
C ALA A 132 6.38 -6.40 -2.19
N TRP A 133 6.82 -5.31 -1.55
CA TRP A 133 8.14 -4.71 -1.80
C TRP A 133 9.29 -5.64 -1.44
N GLU A 134 9.20 -6.33 -0.30
CA GLU A 134 10.19 -7.35 0.12
C GLU A 134 10.28 -8.48 -0.91
N LEU A 135 9.14 -8.95 -1.43
CA LEU A 135 9.10 -9.96 -2.48
C LEU A 135 9.78 -9.47 -3.77
N LEU A 136 9.50 -8.22 -4.19
CA LEU A 136 10.13 -7.64 -5.40
C LEU A 136 11.64 -7.57 -5.25
N PHE A 137 12.16 -7.03 -4.14
CA PHE A 137 13.60 -6.91 -3.91
C PHE A 137 14.29 -8.27 -3.89
N GLU A 138 13.71 -9.26 -3.20
CA GLU A 138 14.25 -10.61 -3.15
C GLU A 138 14.34 -11.25 -4.54
N ARG A 139 13.28 -11.14 -5.33
CA ARG A 139 13.26 -11.75 -6.68
C ARG A 139 14.19 -11.06 -7.65
N LEU A 140 14.26 -9.74 -7.66
CA LEU A 140 15.21 -9.02 -8.51
C LEU A 140 16.67 -9.22 -8.07
N ALA A 141 16.92 -9.46 -6.78
CA ALA A 141 18.26 -9.88 -6.32
C ALA A 141 18.61 -11.29 -6.76
N ALA A 142 17.65 -12.21 -6.80
CA ALA A 142 17.84 -13.59 -7.24
C ALA A 142 17.92 -13.72 -8.77
N ASP A 143 17.16 -12.92 -9.52
CA ASP A 143 17.15 -12.88 -10.99
C ASP A 143 17.25 -11.44 -11.50
N PRO A 144 18.46 -10.88 -11.58
CA PRO A 144 18.69 -9.54 -12.14
C PRO A 144 18.40 -9.45 -13.65
N SER A 145 18.21 -10.58 -14.33
CA SER A 145 17.88 -10.64 -15.77
C SER A 145 16.38 -10.68 -16.05
N ALA A 146 15.55 -10.56 -15.02
CA ALA A 146 14.11 -10.56 -15.16
C ALA A 146 13.62 -9.54 -16.21
N HIS A 147 12.70 -9.95 -17.05
CA HIS A 147 12.23 -9.16 -18.18
C HIS A 147 10.70 -8.98 -18.15
N ILE A 148 10.25 -7.95 -18.84
CA ILE A 148 8.84 -7.61 -18.94
C ILE A 148 8.09 -8.61 -19.82
N HIS A 149 6.98 -9.11 -19.31
CA HIS A 149 6.04 -9.95 -20.06
C HIS A 149 5.07 -9.06 -20.86
N SER A 150 5.45 -8.70 -22.10
CA SER A 150 4.69 -7.77 -22.95
C SER A 150 3.23 -8.21 -23.23
N GLY A 151 2.94 -9.51 -23.19
CA GLY A 151 1.59 -10.03 -23.36
C GLY A 151 0.59 -9.53 -22.30
N LEU A 152 1.08 -9.15 -21.10
CA LEU A 152 0.26 -8.61 -20.03
C LEU A 152 -0.19 -7.16 -20.30
N LEU A 153 0.46 -6.47 -21.23
CA LEU A 153 0.13 -5.13 -21.67
C LEU A 153 -0.91 -5.11 -22.81
N HIS A 154 -1.28 -6.27 -23.35
CA HIS A 154 -2.26 -6.32 -24.43
C HIS A 154 -3.63 -5.86 -23.91
N PRO A 155 -4.22 -4.78 -24.49
CA PRO A 155 -5.44 -4.15 -23.97
C PRO A 155 -6.59 -5.13 -23.74
N GLY A 156 -6.84 -6.05 -24.67
CA GLY A 156 -7.93 -7.03 -24.54
C GLY A 156 -7.73 -8.02 -23.38
N ALA A 157 -6.48 -8.47 -23.13
CA ALA A 157 -6.18 -9.33 -21.99
C ALA A 157 -6.27 -8.56 -20.66
N ALA A 158 -5.87 -7.30 -20.67
CA ALA A 158 -5.95 -6.42 -19.51
C ALA A 158 -7.41 -6.07 -19.16
N GLU A 159 -8.23 -5.75 -20.16
CA GLU A 159 -9.67 -5.49 -19.96
C GLU A 159 -10.38 -6.71 -19.39
N LEU A 160 -10.09 -7.90 -19.91
CA LEU A 160 -10.67 -9.14 -19.40
C LEU A 160 -10.39 -9.30 -17.90
N ARG A 161 -9.14 -9.10 -17.46
CA ARG A 161 -8.79 -9.18 -16.02
C ARG A 161 -9.55 -8.17 -15.16
N VAL A 162 -9.70 -6.93 -15.65
CA VAL A 162 -10.47 -5.91 -14.94
C VAL A 162 -11.94 -6.33 -14.85
N ARG A 163 -12.52 -6.81 -15.94
CA ARG A 163 -13.92 -7.27 -15.95
C ARG A 163 -14.13 -8.48 -15.04
N GLU A 164 -13.27 -9.47 -15.10
CA GLU A 164 -13.32 -10.64 -14.20
C GLU A 164 -13.29 -10.24 -12.71
N ALA A 165 -12.48 -9.21 -12.37
CA ALA A 165 -12.36 -8.76 -11.00
C ALA A 165 -13.57 -7.93 -10.51
N PHE A 166 -14.18 -7.11 -11.36
CA PHE A 166 -15.15 -6.09 -10.92
C PHE A 166 -16.57 -6.25 -11.48
N GLU A 167 -16.75 -6.90 -12.63
CA GLU A 167 -18.08 -7.07 -13.24
C GLU A 167 -19.05 -7.88 -12.36
N PRO A 168 -18.60 -8.95 -11.63
CA PRO A 168 -19.44 -9.64 -10.66
C PRO A 168 -19.93 -8.76 -9.52
N LEU A 169 -19.22 -7.67 -9.20
CA LEU A 169 -19.65 -6.71 -8.20
C LEU A 169 -20.66 -5.72 -8.79
N ASN A 170 -20.26 -5.04 -9.86
CA ASN A 170 -21.09 -4.08 -10.57
C ASN A 170 -20.45 -3.74 -11.92
N PRO A 171 -21.16 -3.87 -13.06
CA PRO A 171 -20.63 -3.52 -14.38
C PRO A 171 -20.15 -2.08 -14.51
N ARG A 172 -20.78 -1.11 -13.82
CA ARG A 172 -20.33 0.30 -13.82
C ARG A 172 -18.97 0.47 -13.14
N ILE A 173 -18.73 -0.25 -12.05
CA ILE A 173 -17.42 -0.25 -11.38
C ILE A 173 -16.37 -0.83 -12.31
N ALA A 174 -16.68 -1.93 -13.02
CA ALA A 174 -15.77 -2.50 -14.02
C ALA A 174 -15.42 -1.51 -15.13
N ASP A 175 -16.42 -0.75 -15.65
CA ASP A 175 -16.20 0.27 -16.67
C ASP A 175 -15.32 1.44 -16.17
N GLU A 176 -15.49 1.86 -14.91
CA GLU A 176 -14.66 2.90 -14.29
C GLU A 176 -13.23 2.41 -14.07
N CYS A 177 -13.08 1.22 -13.51
CA CYS A 177 -11.77 0.60 -13.30
C CYS A 177 -11.02 0.38 -14.62
N TRP A 178 -11.73 -0.09 -15.67
CA TRP A 178 -11.12 -0.26 -16.99
C TRP A 178 -10.64 1.08 -17.58
N ARG A 179 -11.43 2.12 -17.46
CA ARG A 179 -11.03 3.47 -17.93
C ARG A 179 -9.75 3.95 -17.25
N ASP A 180 -9.64 3.76 -15.93
CA ASP A 180 -8.46 4.17 -15.16
C ASP A 180 -7.26 3.27 -15.47
N TYR A 181 -7.46 1.96 -15.46
CA TYR A 181 -6.40 0.99 -15.74
C TYR A 181 -5.89 1.10 -17.18
N GLY A 182 -6.77 1.33 -18.15
CA GLY A 182 -6.41 1.57 -19.55
C GLY A 182 -5.44 2.75 -19.70
N ARG A 183 -5.73 3.91 -19.05
CA ARG A 183 -4.81 5.06 -19.04
C ARG A 183 -3.46 4.73 -18.40
N LYS A 184 -3.44 3.89 -17.37
CA LYS A 184 -2.18 3.40 -16.78
C LYS A 184 -1.40 2.59 -17.80
N LEU A 185 -2.04 1.66 -18.51
CA LEU A 185 -1.39 0.84 -19.54
C LEU A 185 -0.78 1.67 -20.66
N GLU A 186 -1.47 2.72 -21.12
CA GLU A 186 -0.94 3.66 -22.12
C GLU A 186 0.36 4.29 -21.61
N ARG A 187 0.38 4.83 -20.39
CA ARG A 187 1.60 5.42 -19.81
C ARG A 187 2.71 4.40 -19.65
N VAL A 188 2.39 3.16 -19.25
CA VAL A 188 3.37 2.08 -19.15
C VAL A 188 3.94 1.74 -20.53
N ALA A 189 3.12 1.68 -21.56
CA ALA A 189 3.56 1.42 -22.93
C ALA A 189 4.51 2.51 -23.42
N ASP A 190 4.19 3.76 -23.20
CA ASP A 190 5.02 4.93 -23.57
C ASP A 190 6.35 4.93 -22.79
N ALA A 191 6.34 4.52 -21.54
CA ALA A 191 7.50 4.48 -20.65
C ALA A 191 8.38 3.22 -20.84
N MET A 192 8.00 2.27 -21.70
CA MET A 192 8.66 0.97 -21.81
C MET A 192 10.19 1.04 -21.98
N PRO A 193 10.77 1.93 -22.83
CA PRO A 193 12.22 2.04 -22.93
C PRO A 193 12.89 2.42 -21.60
N THR A 194 12.26 3.33 -20.82
CA THR A 194 12.75 3.75 -19.51
C THR A 194 12.63 2.62 -18.50
N ILE A 195 11.53 1.88 -18.51
CA ILE A 195 11.31 0.71 -17.63
C ILE A 195 12.42 -0.32 -17.86
N VAL A 196 12.68 -0.71 -19.10
CA VAL A 196 13.74 -1.69 -19.44
C VAL A 196 15.11 -1.19 -18.97
N THR A 197 15.43 0.09 -19.23
CA THR A 197 16.70 0.69 -18.80
C THR A 197 16.83 0.69 -17.27
N THR A 198 15.77 1.04 -16.56
CA THR A 198 15.77 1.09 -15.09
C THR A 198 15.94 -0.31 -14.50
N LEU A 199 15.25 -1.32 -15.04
CA LEU A 199 15.41 -2.71 -14.59
C LEU A 199 16.82 -3.24 -14.84
N THR A 200 17.42 -2.93 -16.00
CA THR A 200 18.82 -3.30 -16.30
C THR A 200 19.80 -2.68 -15.28
N ASN A 201 19.46 -1.51 -14.75
CA ASN A 201 20.27 -0.79 -13.77
C ASN A 201 19.66 -0.84 -12.36
N TRP A 202 18.90 -1.89 -12.04
CA TRP A 202 18.11 -1.98 -10.80
C TRP A 202 18.93 -1.72 -9.53
N ALA A 203 20.15 -2.25 -9.47
CA ALA A 203 21.05 -2.03 -8.32
C ALA A 203 21.33 -0.56 -8.02
N GLN A 204 21.25 0.34 -9.02
CA GLN A 204 21.49 1.78 -8.83
C GLN A 204 20.25 2.51 -8.26
N VAL A 205 19.07 1.95 -8.42
CA VAL A 205 17.81 2.57 -8.00
C VAL A 205 17.19 1.90 -6.77
N SER A 206 17.53 0.65 -6.51
CA SER A 206 16.98 -0.14 -5.40
C SER A 206 17.21 0.52 -4.05
N ASP A 207 18.39 1.07 -3.79
CA ASP A 207 18.71 1.75 -2.53
C ASP A 207 17.84 3.02 -2.33
N GLN A 208 17.54 3.75 -3.42
CA GLN A 208 16.68 4.93 -3.33
C GLN A 208 15.25 4.56 -2.93
N LEU A 209 14.78 3.38 -3.34
CA LEU A 209 13.46 2.86 -2.98
C LEU A 209 13.47 2.27 -1.57
N ALA A 210 14.50 1.48 -1.24
CA ALA A 210 14.65 0.87 0.08
C ALA A 210 14.69 1.90 1.21
N ASN A 211 15.33 3.06 0.97
CA ASN A 211 15.38 4.16 1.95
C ASN A 211 14.03 4.83 2.23
N LEU A 212 13.01 4.61 1.39
CA LEU A 212 11.65 5.12 1.58
C LEU A 212 10.73 4.11 2.28
N LEU A 213 11.21 2.90 2.49
CA LEU A 213 10.43 1.78 2.99
C LEU A 213 10.77 1.45 4.44
N ARG A 214 9.79 0.92 5.14
CA ARG A 214 9.99 0.12 6.35
C ARG A 214 9.62 -1.32 6.09
N SER A 215 10.27 -2.24 6.81
CA SER A 215 9.92 -3.65 6.72
C SER A 215 8.50 -3.92 7.22
N SER A 216 7.87 -4.94 6.64
CA SER A 216 6.55 -5.40 7.05
C SER A 216 6.47 -5.69 8.56
N SER A 217 7.52 -6.28 9.14
CA SER A 217 7.61 -6.55 10.58
C SER A 217 7.70 -5.28 11.44
N SER A 218 8.40 -4.23 10.98
CA SER A 218 8.49 -2.96 11.70
C SER A 218 7.14 -2.23 11.71
N ILE A 219 6.41 -2.24 10.57
CA ILE A 219 5.07 -1.64 10.47
C ILE A 219 4.10 -2.42 11.37
N ALA A 220 4.11 -3.74 11.31
CA ALA A 220 3.26 -4.59 12.13
C ALA A 220 3.50 -4.36 13.64
N SER A 221 4.76 -4.29 14.09
CA SER A 221 5.10 -3.97 15.47
C SER A 221 4.54 -2.61 15.91
N GLY A 222 4.65 -1.58 15.07
CA GLY A 222 4.07 -0.27 15.34
C GLY A 222 2.54 -0.31 15.53
N LEU A 223 1.82 -1.01 14.64
CA LEU A 223 0.38 -1.21 14.73
C LEU A 223 -0.03 -1.95 15.99
N ILE A 224 0.68 -3.04 16.33
CA ILE A 224 0.45 -3.82 17.56
C ILE A 224 0.61 -2.94 18.80
N ARG A 225 1.71 -2.17 18.90
CA ARG A 225 1.93 -1.24 20.01
C ARG A 225 0.83 -0.18 20.11
N ALA A 226 0.34 0.31 18.97
CA ALA A 226 -0.76 1.27 18.93
C ALA A 226 -2.14 0.63 19.23
N GLY A 227 -2.23 -0.69 19.38
CA GLY A 227 -3.47 -1.42 19.55
C GLY A 227 -4.37 -1.39 18.32
N ALA A 228 -3.78 -1.12 17.15
CA ALA A 228 -4.47 -1.10 15.85
C ALA A 228 -4.47 -2.49 15.21
N PRO A 229 -5.45 -2.81 14.35
CA PRO A 229 -5.43 -4.01 13.52
C PRO A 229 -4.14 -4.09 12.70
N ALA A 230 -3.56 -5.29 12.61
CA ALA A 230 -2.31 -5.53 11.88
C ALA A 230 -2.44 -6.62 10.82
N ARG A 231 -3.56 -7.37 10.80
CA ARG A 231 -3.87 -8.44 9.85
C ARG A 231 -5.31 -8.34 9.34
N LEU A 232 -5.59 -8.93 8.18
CA LEU A 232 -6.94 -8.88 7.59
C LEU A 232 -8.00 -9.58 8.46
N SER A 233 -7.63 -10.61 9.21
CA SER A 233 -8.53 -11.27 10.17
C SER A 233 -8.95 -10.35 11.33
N ASP A 234 -8.14 -9.35 11.71
CA ASP A 234 -8.52 -8.35 12.71
C ASP A 234 -9.61 -7.39 12.20
N LEU A 235 -9.86 -7.40 10.87
CA LEU A 235 -10.88 -6.61 10.18
C LEU A 235 -12.10 -7.45 9.78
N ASP A 236 -12.21 -8.69 10.25
CA ASP A 236 -13.25 -9.66 9.88
C ASP A 236 -13.27 -9.97 8.35
N VAL A 237 -12.12 -9.83 7.68
CA VAL A 237 -11.96 -10.14 6.24
C VAL A 237 -11.65 -11.61 6.07
N ASP A 238 -12.48 -12.32 5.30
CA ASP A 238 -12.24 -13.71 4.95
C ASP A 238 -11.14 -13.89 3.89
N GLU A 239 -10.66 -15.12 3.74
CA GLU A 239 -9.58 -15.46 2.83
C GLU A 239 -9.92 -15.16 1.36
N GLU A 240 -11.14 -15.43 0.93
CA GLU A 240 -11.59 -15.16 -0.45
C GLU A 240 -11.52 -13.66 -0.75
N THR A 241 -12.08 -12.85 0.14
CA THR A 241 -12.04 -11.38 0.03
C THR A 241 -10.60 -10.86 0.09
N ALA A 242 -9.76 -11.42 0.97
CA ALA A 242 -8.35 -11.05 1.07
C ALA A 242 -7.59 -11.30 -0.23
N LEU A 243 -7.72 -12.50 -0.81
CA LEU A 243 -7.08 -12.87 -2.07
C LEU A 243 -7.56 -12.01 -3.23
N TRP A 244 -8.86 -11.77 -3.33
CA TRP A 244 -9.42 -10.90 -4.36
C TRP A 244 -8.95 -9.45 -4.19
N ALA A 245 -9.02 -8.89 -2.98
CA ALA A 245 -8.66 -7.50 -2.71
C ALA A 245 -7.19 -7.24 -3.02
N VAL A 246 -6.28 -8.09 -2.52
CA VAL A 246 -4.84 -7.94 -2.74
C VAL A 246 -4.46 -8.29 -4.18
N GLY A 247 -5.01 -9.37 -4.73
CA GLY A 247 -4.69 -9.83 -6.08
C GLY A 247 -5.11 -8.85 -7.18
N SER A 248 -6.19 -8.10 -6.97
CA SER A 248 -6.80 -7.24 -7.99
C SER A 248 -6.66 -5.73 -7.70
N CYS A 249 -6.06 -5.32 -6.57
CA CYS A 249 -6.03 -3.92 -6.14
C CYS A 249 -5.43 -2.97 -7.19
N ALA A 250 -4.38 -3.38 -7.89
CA ALA A 250 -3.73 -2.58 -8.92
C ALA A 250 -4.62 -2.33 -10.15
N LEU A 251 -5.66 -3.15 -10.37
CA LEU A 251 -6.59 -3.00 -11.49
C LEU A 251 -7.61 -1.86 -11.29
N MET A 252 -7.72 -1.32 -10.08
CA MET A 252 -8.77 -0.37 -9.70
C MET A 252 -8.51 1.06 -10.20
N ARG A 253 -7.25 1.48 -10.30
CA ARG A 253 -6.87 2.88 -10.52
C ARG A 253 -5.76 3.01 -11.56
N ASP A 254 -5.56 4.24 -12.01
CA ASP A 254 -4.48 4.60 -12.93
C ASP A 254 -3.12 4.81 -12.26
N ARG A 255 -3.03 4.64 -10.93
CA ARG A 255 -1.79 4.73 -10.16
C ARG A 255 -0.93 3.50 -10.37
N PHE A 256 0.36 3.71 -10.67
CA PHE A 256 1.35 2.65 -10.77
C PHE A 256 1.99 2.38 -9.40
N THR A 257 2.10 1.12 -9.05
CA THR A 257 2.60 0.64 -7.75
C THR A 257 3.56 -0.54 -7.91
N VAL A 258 4.13 -1.02 -6.82
CA VAL A 258 4.95 -2.24 -6.79
C VAL A 258 4.21 -3.46 -7.34
N VAL A 259 2.89 -3.55 -7.12
CA VAL A 259 2.06 -4.65 -7.65
C VAL A 259 1.99 -4.62 -9.18
N ASP A 260 1.95 -3.44 -9.78
CA ASP A 260 2.02 -3.30 -11.23
C ASP A 260 3.37 -3.79 -11.78
N LEU A 261 4.48 -3.45 -11.12
CA LEU A 261 5.80 -3.94 -11.55
C LEU A 261 5.92 -5.45 -11.38
N LEU A 262 5.47 -6.01 -10.25
CA LEU A 262 5.40 -7.46 -10.06
C LEU A 262 4.55 -8.12 -11.15
N THR A 263 3.43 -7.52 -11.53
CA THR A 263 2.58 -7.99 -12.63
C THR A 263 3.34 -7.99 -13.94
N LEU A 264 4.01 -6.90 -14.30
CA LEU A 264 4.79 -6.79 -15.54
C LEU A 264 5.92 -7.81 -15.62
N LEU A 265 6.51 -8.17 -14.48
CA LEU A 265 7.55 -9.20 -14.38
C LEU A 265 6.97 -10.64 -14.35
N GLY A 266 5.65 -10.81 -14.44
CA GLY A 266 5.00 -12.12 -14.35
C GLY A 266 4.97 -12.71 -12.93
N TRP A 267 5.27 -11.90 -11.94
CA TRP A 267 5.41 -12.28 -10.52
C TRP A 267 4.20 -11.89 -9.66
N TRP A 268 3.03 -11.72 -10.27
CA TRP A 268 1.77 -11.44 -9.58
C TRP A 268 0.68 -12.44 -9.99
N GLN A 269 0.96 -13.71 -9.72
CA GLN A 269 0.04 -14.83 -9.92
C GLN A 269 -0.65 -15.18 -8.58
N PRO A 270 -1.71 -15.99 -8.55
CA PRO A 270 -2.36 -16.37 -7.30
C PRO A 270 -1.41 -16.90 -6.22
N ALA A 271 -0.40 -17.67 -6.61
CA ALA A 271 0.63 -18.18 -5.69
C ALA A 271 1.48 -17.05 -5.07
N ASP A 272 1.72 -15.96 -5.82
CA ASP A 272 2.49 -14.81 -5.36
C ASP A 272 1.67 -13.98 -4.37
N VAL A 273 0.37 -13.84 -4.61
CA VAL A 273 -0.56 -13.17 -3.70
C VAL A 273 -0.63 -13.92 -2.36
N HIS A 274 -0.75 -15.25 -2.40
CA HIS A 274 -0.68 -16.09 -1.19
C HIS A 274 0.65 -15.91 -0.45
N GLU A 275 1.77 -15.84 -1.17
CA GLU A 275 3.09 -15.63 -0.57
C GLU A 275 3.18 -14.26 0.12
N VAL A 276 2.68 -13.19 -0.50
CA VAL A 276 2.65 -11.85 0.11
C VAL A 276 1.79 -11.84 1.38
N LEU A 277 0.60 -12.44 1.34
CA LEU A 277 -0.28 -12.54 2.51
C LEU A 277 0.38 -13.37 3.63
N ARG A 278 1.04 -14.47 3.30
CA ARG A 278 1.78 -15.29 4.25
C ARG A 278 2.96 -14.52 4.88
N ARG A 279 3.66 -13.68 4.10
CA ARG A 279 4.73 -12.79 4.61
C ARG A 279 4.16 -11.75 5.57
N ALA A 280 3.04 -11.13 5.23
CA ALA A 280 2.35 -10.18 6.10
C ALA A 280 1.95 -10.84 7.45
N GLU A 281 1.37 -12.03 7.42
CA GLU A 281 1.03 -12.79 8.63
C GLU A 281 2.26 -13.14 9.47
N LYS A 282 3.34 -13.57 8.83
CA LYS A 282 4.62 -13.84 9.51
C LYS A 282 5.19 -12.57 10.16
N ALA A 283 5.08 -11.42 9.48
CA ALA A 283 5.53 -10.13 10.02
C ALA A 283 4.77 -9.76 11.30
N VAL A 284 3.45 -9.95 11.33
CA VAL A 284 2.63 -9.72 12.53
C VAL A 284 3.02 -10.69 13.66
N THR A 285 3.18 -11.96 13.35
CA THR A 285 3.60 -12.96 14.35
C THR A 285 4.96 -12.61 14.97
N SER A 286 5.90 -12.15 14.13
CA SER A 286 7.23 -11.69 14.61
C SER A 286 7.11 -10.41 15.43
N GLY A 287 6.23 -9.47 15.04
CA GLY A 287 5.94 -8.25 15.80
C GLY A 287 5.39 -8.56 17.20
N LEU A 288 4.44 -9.49 17.30
CA LEU A 288 3.88 -9.94 18.60
C LEU A 288 4.96 -10.51 19.51
N GLN A 289 5.90 -11.29 18.97
CA GLN A 289 7.00 -11.85 19.76
C GLN A 289 7.95 -10.76 20.27
N LEU A 290 8.25 -9.75 19.47
CA LEU A 290 9.10 -8.62 19.86
C LEU A 290 8.47 -7.78 20.98
N GLU A 291 7.16 -7.61 20.96
CA GLU A 291 6.42 -6.84 21.98
C GLU A 291 6.03 -7.67 23.21
N GLY A 292 6.41 -8.95 23.27
CA GLY A 292 6.12 -9.84 24.41
C GLY A 292 4.64 -10.18 24.58
N VAL A 293 3.85 -9.98 23.54
CA VAL A 293 2.42 -10.34 23.50
C VAL A 293 2.32 -11.81 23.07
N ARG A 294 1.74 -12.65 23.95
CA ARG A 294 1.51 -14.09 23.69
C ARG A 294 0.12 -14.36 23.13
#